data_320165c5b0f20f8af9a77f5a5d132582
#
_entry.id   320165c5b0f20f8af9a77f5a5d132582
#
_cell.length_a   1.000
_cell.length_b   1.000
_cell.length_c   1.000
_cell.angle_alpha   90.00
_cell.angle_beta   90.00
_cell.angle_gamma   90.00
#
_symmetry.space_group_name_H-M   'P 1'
#
loop_
_entity.id
_entity.type
_entity.pdbx_description
1 polymer ?
#
loop_
_entity_poly.entity_id
_entity_poly.type
_entity_poly.pdbx_seq_one_letter_code
_entity_poly.pdbx_strand_id
1 'polypeptide(L)'
;MILSPDSLAEDVMALNNLFTVFTGRIQDWLLALTQHVQISLSALLAAIFISIPLGILLSRKKSCAETVLQITGIIQTIPSLAILGLMIPFLGIGILPALTALIIYALFPILQNTITGLSEIPPVLDEAAEALGMNRWEKLKNYELALAMPVITSGIRTASVMIIGTATLAALIGAGGLGSFILLGIDHNDSALILIGAGSSALLAIIFSYGIHILEHVSLKKSFLVLCFFILVLMLSFVSFSHRHDKLIIAGKLGPEPDILIHICLLYTSDAADE
;
A
#
# COMPACT_ATOMS: atom_id res chain seq x y z
N MET A 1 -37.91 15.08 2.62
CA MET A 1 -36.95 16.12 2.20
C MET A 1 -36.98 16.09 0.67
N ILE A 2 -37.75 16.96 0.02
CA ILE A 2 -37.95 16.98 -1.44
C ILE A 2 -36.80 17.78 -2.02
N LEU A 3 -35.91 17.12 -2.77
CA LEU A 3 -34.84 17.77 -3.51
C LEU A 3 -35.43 18.78 -4.47
N SER A 4 -34.93 20.02 -4.50
CA SER A 4 -35.36 21.03 -5.46
C SER A 4 -34.88 20.63 -6.85
N PRO A 5 -35.66 21.02 -7.93
CA PRO A 5 -35.25 20.72 -9.32
C PRO A 5 -33.86 21.24 -9.68
N ASP A 6 -33.42 22.34 -9.06
CA ASP A 6 -32.13 22.96 -9.29
C ASP A 6 -30.97 22.10 -8.72
N SER A 7 -31.18 21.47 -7.55
CA SER A 7 -30.17 20.56 -6.97
C SER A 7 -29.97 19.28 -7.80
N LEU A 8 -31.04 18.78 -8.41
CA LEU A 8 -30.98 17.63 -9.34
C LEU A 8 -30.20 17.95 -10.62
N ALA A 9 -30.35 19.17 -11.14
CA ALA A 9 -29.63 19.62 -12.33
C ALA A 9 -28.11 19.79 -12.04
N GLU A 10 -27.76 20.31 -10.87
CA GLU A 10 -26.36 20.43 -10.42
C GLU A 10 -25.71 19.06 -10.23
N ASP A 11 -26.41 18.11 -9.60
CA ASP A 11 -25.92 16.74 -9.40
C ASP A 11 -25.70 16.00 -10.74
N VAL A 12 -26.60 16.18 -11.70
CA VAL A 12 -26.45 15.59 -13.04
C VAL A 12 -25.28 16.20 -13.81
N MET A 13 -25.09 17.52 -13.71
CA MET A 13 -23.91 18.18 -14.31
C MET A 13 -22.60 17.72 -13.68
N ALA A 14 -22.55 17.56 -12.36
CA ALA A 14 -21.38 17.04 -11.67
C ALA A 14 -21.04 15.60 -12.08
N LEU A 15 -22.05 14.73 -12.21
CA LEU A 15 -21.89 13.36 -12.69
C LEU A 15 -21.39 13.30 -14.14
N ASN A 16 -21.95 14.13 -15.03
CA ASN A 16 -21.49 14.22 -16.42
C ASN A 16 -20.05 14.70 -16.53
N ASN A 17 -19.66 15.69 -15.71
CA ASN A 17 -18.29 16.16 -15.65
C ASN A 17 -17.35 15.04 -15.19
N LEU A 18 -17.69 14.34 -14.11
CA LEU A 18 -16.92 13.21 -13.59
C LEU A 18 -16.73 12.12 -14.65
N PHE A 19 -17.79 11.75 -15.37
CA PHE A 19 -17.73 10.74 -16.43
C PHE A 19 -16.84 11.20 -17.59
N THR A 20 -16.95 12.45 -18.00
CA THR A 20 -16.15 13.02 -19.10
C THR A 20 -14.66 13.09 -18.73
N VAL A 21 -14.34 13.54 -17.52
CA VAL A 21 -12.95 13.60 -17.02
C VAL A 21 -12.38 12.18 -16.89
N PHE A 22 -13.15 11.22 -16.37
CA PHE A 22 -12.70 9.83 -16.24
C PHE A 22 -12.42 9.19 -17.60
N THR A 23 -13.34 9.30 -18.55
CA THR A 23 -13.18 8.71 -19.88
C THR A 23 -12.04 9.35 -20.68
N GLY A 24 -11.85 10.66 -20.52
CA GLY A 24 -10.75 11.39 -21.17
C GLY A 24 -9.36 11.03 -20.63
N ARG A 25 -9.27 10.50 -19.39
CA ARG A 25 -8.00 10.18 -18.72
C ARG A 25 -7.89 8.71 -18.30
N ILE A 26 -8.60 7.82 -18.96
CA ILE A 26 -8.63 6.40 -18.60
C ILE A 26 -7.25 5.73 -18.64
N GLN A 27 -6.39 6.13 -19.58
CA GLN A 27 -5.04 5.58 -19.70
C GLN A 27 -4.14 6.02 -18.54
N ASP A 28 -4.22 7.30 -18.16
CA ASP A 28 -3.47 7.83 -17.02
C ASP A 28 -3.96 7.20 -15.72
N TRP A 29 -5.28 7.01 -15.60
CA TRP A 29 -5.89 6.34 -14.45
C TRP A 29 -5.43 4.89 -14.32
N LEU A 30 -5.41 4.11 -15.41
CA LEU A 30 -4.91 2.74 -15.41
C LEU A 30 -3.43 2.67 -15.02
N LEU A 31 -2.62 3.61 -15.47
CA LEU A 31 -1.22 3.71 -15.08
C LEU A 31 -1.08 4.01 -13.58
N ALA A 32 -1.81 5.01 -13.09
CA ALA A 32 -1.81 5.38 -11.68
C ALA A 32 -2.31 4.24 -10.79
N LEU A 33 -3.36 3.51 -11.21
CA LEU A 33 -3.88 2.35 -10.51
C LEU A 33 -2.84 1.22 -10.43
N THR A 34 -2.18 0.90 -11.53
CA THR A 34 -1.13 -0.14 -11.54
C THR A 34 0.04 0.23 -10.64
N GLN A 35 0.51 1.47 -10.68
CA GLN A 35 1.55 1.97 -9.78
C GLN A 35 1.13 1.89 -8.32
N HIS A 36 -0.10 2.27 -8.02
CA HIS A 36 -0.64 2.24 -6.66
C HIS A 36 -0.70 0.82 -6.10
N VAL A 37 -1.17 -0.14 -6.91
CA VAL A 37 -1.18 -1.56 -6.56
C VAL A 37 0.23 -2.10 -6.36
N GLN A 38 1.17 -1.76 -7.23
CA GLN A 38 2.57 -2.19 -7.11
C GLN A 38 3.20 -1.72 -5.81
N ILE A 39 3.09 -0.43 -5.50
CA ILE A 39 3.67 0.15 -4.27
C ILE A 39 3.02 -0.47 -3.04
N SER A 40 1.68 -0.53 -3.01
CA SER A 40 0.92 -1.04 -1.87
C SER A 40 1.19 -2.53 -1.63
N LEU A 41 1.19 -3.34 -2.69
CA LEU A 41 1.41 -4.78 -2.58
C LEU A 41 2.86 -5.10 -2.22
N SER A 42 3.84 -4.37 -2.78
CA SER A 42 5.26 -4.52 -2.42
C SER A 42 5.51 -4.21 -0.95
N ALA A 43 4.93 -3.10 -0.44
CA ALA A 43 5.04 -2.72 0.96
C ALA A 43 4.37 -3.76 1.88
N LEU A 44 3.17 -4.23 1.51
CA LEU A 44 2.44 -5.24 2.29
C LEU A 44 3.20 -6.56 2.37
N LEU A 45 3.70 -7.07 1.25
CA LEU A 45 4.48 -8.30 1.21
C LEU A 45 5.76 -8.19 2.04
N ALA A 46 6.51 -7.10 1.91
CA ALA A 46 7.69 -6.86 2.71
C ALA A 46 7.38 -6.80 4.21
N ALA A 47 6.30 -6.11 4.59
CA ALA A 47 5.85 -6.03 5.97
C ALA A 47 5.43 -7.41 6.52
N ILE A 48 4.73 -8.24 5.75
CA ILE A 48 4.37 -9.62 6.12
C ILE A 48 5.64 -10.45 6.35
N PHE A 49 6.59 -10.39 5.42
CA PHE A 49 7.84 -11.15 5.50
C PHE A 49 8.69 -10.77 6.72
N ILE A 50 8.63 -9.53 7.17
CA ILE A 50 9.34 -9.05 8.37
C ILE A 50 8.53 -9.37 9.62
N SER A 51 7.24 -9.00 9.64
CA SER A 51 6.43 -9.00 10.86
C SER A 51 6.05 -10.40 11.33
N ILE A 52 5.70 -11.32 10.42
CA ILE A 52 5.26 -12.66 10.83
C ILE A 52 6.40 -13.46 11.48
N PRO A 53 7.59 -13.60 10.87
CA PRO A 53 8.69 -14.29 11.52
C PRO A 53 9.12 -13.62 12.84
N LEU A 54 9.17 -12.28 12.85
CA LEU A 54 9.52 -11.53 14.05
C LEU A 54 8.45 -11.72 15.14
N GLY A 55 7.16 -11.69 14.80
CA GLY A 55 6.05 -11.93 15.72
C GLY A 55 6.09 -13.35 16.32
N ILE A 56 6.40 -14.37 15.51
CA ILE A 56 6.58 -15.76 15.98
C ILE A 56 7.75 -15.86 16.98
N LEU A 57 8.86 -15.18 16.70
CA LEU A 57 10.01 -15.15 17.62
C LEU A 57 9.69 -14.42 18.92
N LEU A 58 8.98 -13.30 18.83
CA LEU A 58 8.63 -12.45 19.96
C LEU A 58 7.51 -13.06 20.84
N SER A 59 6.56 -13.78 20.28
CA SER A 59 5.48 -14.43 21.05
C SER A 59 6.00 -15.35 22.16
N ARG A 60 7.23 -15.85 22.01
CA ARG A 60 7.91 -16.70 23.00
C ARG A 60 8.56 -15.91 24.16
N LYS A 61 8.66 -14.58 24.07
CA LYS A 61 9.34 -13.72 25.05
C LYS A 61 8.50 -12.48 25.36
N LYS A 62 7.55 -12.59 26.31
CA LYS A 62 6.59 -11.53 26.64
C LYS A 62 7.23 -10.14 26.81
N SER A 63 8.31 -10.03 27.59
CA SER A 63 8.97 -8.73 27.83
C SER A 63 9.53 -8.10 26.55
N CYS A 64 10.12 -8.90 25.64
CA CYS A 64 10.62 -8.39 24.37
C CYS A 64 9.44 -8.03 23.42
N ALA A 65 8.37 -8.83 23.43
CA ALA A 65 7.17 -8.57 22.65
C ALA A 65 6.54 -7.24 23.05
N GLU A 66 6.32 -7.00 24.34
CA GLU A 66 5.76 -5.75 24.85
C GLU A 66 6.62 -4.54 24.47
N THR A 67 7.93 -4.63 24.61
CA THR A 67 8.84 -3.53 24.24
C THR A 67 8.77 -3.22 22.74
N VAL A 68 8.80 -4.25 21.87
CA VAL A 68 8.74 -4.05 20.42
C VAL A 68 7.38 -3.50 20.00
N LEU A 69 6.28 -3.99 20.58
CA LEU A 69 4.94 -3.47 20.31
C LEU A 69 4.79 -2.01 20.78
N GLN A 70 5.36 -1.63 21.93
CA GLN A 70 5.37 -0.24 22.35
C GLN A 70 6.14 0.66 21.39
N ILE A 71 7.34 0.26 20.97
CA ILE A 71 8.14 1.04 20.01
C ILE A 71 7.42 1.19 18.68
N THR A 72 6.94 0.09 18.11
CA THR A 72 6.23 0.13 16.81
C THR A 72 4.90 0.87 16.92
N GLY A 73 4.21 0.78 18.05
CA GLY A 73 3.00 1.54 18.33
C GLY A 73 3.26 3.06 18.43
N ILE A 74 4.35 3.47 19.09
CA ILE A 74 4.77 4.88 19.14
C ILE A 74 5.07 5.39 17.72
N ILE A 75 5.80 4.64 16.92
CA ILE A 75 6.11 5.02 15.52
C ILE A 75 4.81 5.25 14.73
N GLN A 76 3.77 4.46 14.97
CA GLN A 76 2.49 4.60 14.27
C GLN A 76 1.72 5.87 14.68
N THR A 77 2.03 6.49 15.81
CA THR A 77 1.43 7.78 16.21
C THR A 77 2.02 8.97 15.44
N ILE A 78 3.18 8.80 14.83
CA ILE A 78 3.79 9.84 14.01
C ILE A 78 2.96 10.00 12.72
N PRO A 79 2.58 11.22 12.30
CA PRO A 79 1.85 11.41 11.05
C PRO A 79 2.58 10.80 9.85
N SER A 80 1.86 10.08 8.99
CA SER A 80 2.45 9.38 7.84
C SER A 80 3.25 10.29 6.92
N LEU A 81 2.76 11.51 6.71
CA LEU A 81 3.47 12.53 5.92
C LEU A 81 4.82 12.91 6.54
N ALA A 82 4.90 12.92 7.88
CA ALA A 82 6.15 13.23 8.57
C ALA A 82 7.18 12.11 8.39
N ILE A 83 6.77 10.83 8.44
CA ILE A 83 7.68 9.70 8.18
C ILE A 83 8.11 9.70 6.70
N LEU A 84 7.19 9.96 5.77
CA LEU A 84 7.53 10.11 4.36
C LEU A 84 8.60 11.19 4.16
N GLY A 85 8.39 12.37 4.76
CA GLY A 85 9.35 13.48 4.70
C GLY A 85 10.70 13.16 5.36
N LEU A 86 10.67 12.42 6.49
CA LEU A 86 11.89 12.00 7.20
C LEU A 86 12.74 11.02 6.37
N MET A 87 12.13 10.22 5.49
CA MET A 87 12.87 9.27 4.65
C MET A 87 13.58 9.94 3.46
N ILE A 88 13.15 11.14 3.03
CA ILE A 88 13.74 11.84 1.87
C ILE A 88 15.24 12.10 2.02
N PRO A 89 15.78 12.63 3.15
CA PRO A 89 17.21 12.88 3.30
C PRO A 89 18.07 11.62 3.20
N PHE A 90 17.51 10.45 3.52
CA PHE A 90 18.25 9.17 3.55
C PHE A 90 18.13 8.39 2.24
N LEU A 91 16.97 8.44 1.59
CA LEU A 91 16.62 7.58 0.45
C LEU A 91 16.32 8.36 -0.84
N GLY A 92 16.36 9.69 -0.79
CA GLY A 92 15.98 10.55 -1.91
C GLY A 92 14.47 10.68 -2.08
N ILE A 93 14.03 11.11 -3.28
CA ILE A 93 12.63 11.29 -3.66
C ILE A 93 12.20 10.09 -4.52
N GLY A 94 10.95 9.65 -4.42
CA GLY A 94 10.37 8.60 -5.27
C GLY A 94 9.90 7.37 -4.51
N ILE A 95 9.99 6.20 -5.15
CA ILE A 95 9.39 4.94 -4.68
C ILE A 95 10.08 4.40 -3.42
N LEU A 96 11.40 4.50 -3.30
CA LEU A 96 12.16 3.90 -2.18
C LEU A 96 11.75 4.48 -0.81
N PRO A 97 11.75 5.82 -0.57
CA PRO A 97 11.30 6.37 0.69
C PRO A 97 9.83 6.07 0.96
N ALA A 98 8.98 6.06 -0.09
CA ALA A 98 7.57 5.69 0.04
C ALA A 98 7.40 4.25 0.54
N LEU A 99 8.05 3.27 -0.10
CA LEU A 99 8.01 1.87 0.32
C LEU A 99 8.48 1.69 1.76
N THR A 100 9.60 2.32 2.12
CA THR A 100 10.16 2.21 3.48
C THR A 100 9.18 2.74 4.52
N ALA A 101 8.58 3.91 4.30
CA ALA A 101 7.60 4.48 5.19
C ALA A 101 6.34 3.59 5.32
N LEU A 102 5.81 3.08 4.20
CA LEU A 102 4.65 2.20 4.19
C LEU A 102 4.92 0.88 4.92
N ILE A 103 6.11 0.30 4.74
CA ILE A 103 6.53 -0.91 5.47
C ILE A 103 6.53 -0.64 6.97
N ILE A 104 7.17 0.45 7.41
CA ILE A 104 7.25 0.83 8.83
C ILE A 104 5.85 0.93 9.45
N TYR A 105 4.91 1.57 8.74
CA TYR A 105 3.52 1.69 9.19
C TYR A 105 2.79 0.36 9.31
N ALA A 106 3.07 -0.57 8.40
CA ALA A 106 2.42 -1.86 8.36
C ALA A 106 2.96 -2.85 9.41
N LEU A 107 4.16 -2.61 9.96
CA LEU A 107 4.77 -3.54 10.93
C LEU A 107 3.90 -3.73 12.15
N PHE A 108 3.40 -2.65 12.77
CA PHE A 108 2.68 -2.71 14.03
C PHE A 108 1.44 -3.60 13.98
N PRO A 109 0.43 -3.39 13.08
CA PRO A 109 -0.78 -4.18 13.07
C PRO A 109 -0.52 -5.67 12.77
N ILE A 110 0.47 -5.99 11.93
CA ILE A 110 0.81 -7.38 11.63
C ILE A 110 1.53 -8.03 12.81
N LEU A 111 2.50 -7.34 13.42
CA LEU A 111 3.22 -7.83 14.60
C LEU A 111 2.27 -8.05 15.77
N GLN A 112 1.44 -7.07 16.09
CA GLN A 112 0.50 -7.14 17.19
C GLN A 112 -0.43 -8.34 17.04
N ASN A 113 -1.06 -8.48 15.87
CA ASN A 113 -1.99 -9.58 15.64
C ASN A 113 -1.28 -10.95 15.57
N THR A 114 -0.04 -11.01 15.08
CA THR A 114 0.75 -12.24 15.10
C THR A 114 1.08 -12.68 16.53
N ILE A 115 1.54 -11.74 17.36
CA ILE A 115 1.87 -12.02 18.77
C ILE A 115 0.61 -12.39 19.54
N THR A 116 -0.48 -11.64 19.39
CA THR A 116 -1.77 -11.89 20.07
C THR A 116 -2.31 -13.27 19.67
N GLY A 117 -2.41 -13.56 18.37
CA GLY A 117 -2.95 -14.84 17.90
C GLY A 117 -2.18 -16.05 18.41
N LEU A 118 -0.86 -15.95 18.53
CA LEU A 118 -0.04 -17.02 19.10
C LEU A 118 -0.10 -17.07 20.64
N SER A 119 -0.31 -15.94 21.31
CA SER A 119 -0.37 -15.87 22.77
C SER A 119 -1.72 -16.29 23.36
N GLU A 120 -2.78 -16.22 22.58
CA GLU A 120 -4.15 -16.61 22.97
C GLU A 120 -4.45 -18.10 22.82
N ILE A 121 -3.49 -18.89 22.34
CA ILE A 121 -3.63 -20.35 22.25
C ILE A 121 -3.78 -20.94 23.66
N PRO A 122 -4.83 -21.74 23.92
CA PRO A 122 -5.06 -22.32 25.24
C PRO A 122 -3.87 -23.19 25.71
N PRO A 123 -3.38 -23.00 26.96
CA PRO A 123 -2.23 -23.77 27.48
C PRO A 123 -2.44 -25.29 27.46
N VAL A 124 -3.70 -25.75 27.59
CA VAL A 124 -4.05 -27.18 27.53
C VAL A 124 -3.61 -27.83 26.22
N LEU A 125 -3.63 -27.09 25.09
CA LEU A 125 -3.17 -27.60 23.80
C LEU A 125 -1.64 -27.74 23.78
N ASP A 126 -0.93 -26.85 24.45
CA ASP A 126 0.52 -26.90 24.58
C ASP A 126 0.97 -28.08 25.45
N GLU A 127 0.27 -28.34 26.57
CA GLU A 127 0.48 -29.50 27.44
C GLU A 127 0.19 -30.81 26.73
N ALA A 128 -0.91 -30.90 25.95
CA ALA A 128 -1.24 -32.07 25.16
C ALA A 128 -0.19 -32.36 24.08
N ALA A 129 0.31 -31.32 23.41
CA ALA A 129 1.36 -31.46 22.41
C ALA A 129 2.69 -31.89 23.02
N GLU A 130 3.02 -31.45 24.25
CA GLU A 130 4.19 -31.93 25.01
C GLU A 130 4.04 -33.40 25.40
N ALA A 131 2.88 -33.79 25.87
CA ALA A 131 2.59 -35.20 26.20
C ALA A 131 2.74 -36.13 24.98
N LEU A 132 2.46 -35.61 23.76
CA LEU A 132 2.67 -36.32 22.50
C LEU A 132 4.12 -36.29 22.00
N GLY A 133 5.03 -35.63 22.74
CA GLY A 133 6.45 -35.52 22.38
C GLY A 133 6.74 -34.57 21.23
N MET A 134 5.83 -33.64 20.91
CA MET A 134 6.03 -32.67 19.82
C MET A 134 7.13 -31.68 20.14
N ASN A 135 8.05 -31.49 19.21
CA ASN A 135 9.04 -30.43 19.29
C ASN A 135 8.46 -29.05 18.92
N ARG A 136 9.20 -27.96 19.17
CA ARG A 136 8.71 -26.58 18.95
C ARG A 136 8.27 -26.30 17.52
N TRP A 137 8.95 -26.86 16.51
CA TRP A 137 8.60 -26.70 15.11
C TRP A 137 7.34 -27.47 14.74
N GLU A 138 7.17 -28.64 15.29
CA GLU A 138 5.97 -29.46 15.12
C GLU A 138 4.75 -28.78 15.72
N LYS A 139 4.87 -28.21 16.93
CA LYS A 139 3.81 -27.41 17.56
C LYS A 139 3.41 -26.23 16.68
N LEU A 140 4.39 -25.40 16.26
CA LEU A 140 4.15 -24.22 15.43
C LEU A 140 3.44 -24.59 14.13
N LYS A 141 3.89 -25.62 13.42
CA LYS A 141 3.38 -26.02 12.09
C LYS A 141 2.04 -26.74 12.15
N ASN A 142 1.84 -27.61 13.16
CA ASN A 142 0.70 -28.52 13.18
C ASN A 142 -0.58 -27.86 13.75
N TYR A 143 -0.46 -26.95 14.74
CA TYR A 143 -1.65 -26.34 15.33
C TYR A 143 -1.52 -24.84 15.64
N GLU A 144 -0.35 -24.34 16.13
CA GLU A 144 -0.25 -22.94 16.55
C GLU A 144 -0.55 -21.97 15.41
N LEU A 145 0.12 -22.13 14.26
CA LEU A 145 -0.14 -21.31 13.07
C LEU A 145 -1.58 -21.46 12.56
N ALA A 146 -2.14 -22.65 12.59
CA ALA A 146 -3.51 -22.87 12.13
C ALA A 146 -4.53 -22.13 13.00
N LEU A 147 -4.34 -22.14 14.33
CA LEU A 147 -5.20 -21.45 15.29
C LEU A 147 -5.00 -19.93 15.28
N ALA A 148 -3.75 -19.48 15.11
CA ALA A 148 -3.44 -18.04 15.06
C ALA A 148 -3.78 -17.36 13.72
N MET A 149 -3.94 -18.14 12.61
CA MET A 149 -4.14 -17.59 11.26
C MET A 149 -5.30 -16.60 11.15
N PRO A 150 -6.49 -16.80 11.71
CA PRO A 150 -7.57 -15.81 11.61
C PRO A 150 -7.16 -14.45 12.18
N VAL A 151 -6.46 -14.44 13.33
CA VAL A 151 -5.99 -13.22 13.97
C VAL A 151 -4.87 -12.57 13.16
N ILE A 152 -3.90 -13.37 12.67
CA ILE A 152 -2.81 -12.89 11.81
C ILE A 152 -3.37 -12.26 10.54
N THR A 153 -4.33 -12.92 9.89
CA THR A 153 -4.94 -12.42 8.65
C THR A 153 -5.72 -11.12 8.89
N SER A 154 -6.37 -10.98 10.04
CA SER A 154 -7.00 -9.72 10.46
C SER A 154 -5.98 -8.58 10.58
N GLY A 155 -4.79 -8.84 11.12
CA GLY A 155 -3.68 -7.89 11.15
C GLY A 155 -3.20 -7.48 9.75
N ILE A 156 -3.07 -8.45 8.85
CA ILE A 156 -2.70 -8.20 7.44
C ILE A 156 -3.77 -7.35 6.75
N ARG A 157 -5.05 -7.64 6.99
CA ARG A 157 -6.17 -6.85 6.47
C ARG A 157 -6.11 -5.40 6.92
N THR A 158 -5.91 -5.16 8.21
CA THR A 158 -5.76 -3.81 8.77
C THR A 158 -4.57 -3.09 8.12
N ALA A 159 -3.41 -3.74 8.04
CA ALA A 159 -2.23 -3.19 7.39
C ALA A 159 -2.47 -2.85 5.91
N SER A 160 -3.17 -3.70 5.17
CA SER A 160 -3.45 -3.48 3.75
C SER A 160 -4.28 -2.21 3.51
N VAL A 161 -5.35 -2.01 4.30
CA VAL A 161 -6.18 -0.79 4.22
C VAL A 161 -5.36 0.45 4.56
N MET A 162 -4.52 0.38 5.60
CA MET A 162 -3.65 1.48 5.99
C MET A 162 -2.63 1.81 4.91
N ILE A 163 -1.97 0.80 4.33
CA ILE A 163 -0.99 0.99 3.25
C ILE A 163 -1.65 1.65 2.04
N ILE A 164 -2.80 1.15 1.58
CA ILE A 164 -3.50 1.70 0.41
C ILE A 164 -3.89 3.16 0.65
N GLY A 165 -4.44 3.48 1.81
CA GLY A 165 -4.77 4.87 2.16
C GLY A 165 -3.53 5.77 2.23
N THR A 166 -2.46 5.31 2.89
CA THR A 166 -1.24 6.11 3.07
C THR A 166 -0.43 6.25 1.77
N ALA A 167 -0.51 5.26 0.87
CA ALA A 167 0.14 5.29 -0.44
C ALA A 167 -0.38 6.43 -1.34
N THR A 168 -1.57 6.98 -1.08
CA THR A 168 -2.04 8.20 -1.77
C THR A 168 -1.14 9.40 -1.46
N LEU A 169 -0.60 9.48 -0.23
CA LEU A 169 0.32 10.55 0.18
C LEU A 169 1.72 10.37 -0.41
N ALA A 170 2.09 9.17 -0.82
CA ALA A 170 3.37 8.89 -1.46
C ALA A 170 3.52 9.61 -2.81
N ALA A 171 2.43 10.00 -3.45
CA ALA A 171 2.44 10.84 -4.64
C ALA A 171 3.09 12.21 -4.39
N LEU A 172 2.99 12.77 -3.17
CA LEU A 172 3.62 14.03 -2.77
C LEU A 172 5.15 14.00 -2.87
N ILE A 173 5.74 12.83 -2.72
CA ILE A 173 7.19 12.61 -2.81
C ILE A 173 7.60 11.95 -4.13
N GLY A 174 6.74 12.02 -5.16
CA GLY A 174 7.03 11.52 -6.51
C GLY A 174 6.96 10.01 -6.68
N ALA A 175 6.31 9.27 -5.76
CA ALA A 175 6.15 7.83 -5.91
C ALA A 175 5.05 7.43 -6.90
N GLY A 176 4.21 8.39 -7.36
CA GLY A 176 3.11 8.12 -8.28
C GLY A 176 1.89 7.49 -7.62
N GLY A 177 1.09 6.79 -8.42
CA GLY A 177 -0.14 6.12 -7.96
C GLY A 177 -1.37 7.01 -7.98
N LEU A 178 -2.50 6.52 -7.43
CA LEU A 178 -3.79 7.20 -7.43
C LEU A 178 -3.77 8.56 -6.71
N GLY A 179 -2.82 8.76 -5.80
CA GLY A 179 -2.60 10.05 -5.16
C GLY A 179 -2.24 11.18 -6.14
N SER A 180 -1.66 10.86 -7.30
CA SER A 180 -1.36 11.85 -8.33
C SER A 180 -2.62 12.52 -8.89
N PHE A 181 -3.72 11.77 -9.00
CA PHE A 181 -5.02 12.35 -9.39
C PHE A 181 -5.58 13.29 -8.33
N ILE A 182 -5.42 12.95 -7.06
CA ILE A 182 -5.84 13.80 -5.95
C ILE A 182 -5.05 15.11 -5.96
N LEU A 183 -3.72 15.03 -6.09
CA LEU A 183 -2.86 16.21 -6.18
C LEU A 183 -3.18 17.09 -7.38
N LEU A 184 -3.33 16.47 -8.56
CA LEU A 184 -3.71 17.18 -9.77
C LEU A 184 -5.05 17.89 -9.61
N GLY A 185 -6.03 17.24 -8.97
CA GLY A 185 -7.34 17.82 -8.69
C GLY A 185 -7.27 19.00 -7.70
N ILE A 186 -6.39 18.93 -6.69
CA ILE A 186 -6.13 20.04 -5.76
C ILE A 186 -5.48 21.21 -6.49
N ASP A 187 -4.46 20.95 -7.30
CA ASP A 187 -3.72 21.99 -8.04
C ASP A 187 -4.61 22.71 -9.07
N HIS A 188 -5.52 22.00 -9.71
CA HIS A 188 -6.44 22.54 -10.71
C HIS A 188 -7.80 22.98 -10.14
N ASN A 189 -8.02 22.81 -8.82
CA ASN A 189 -9.31 23.02 -8.15
C ASN A 189 -10.46 22.23 -8.86
N ASP A 190 -10.15 20.99 -9.27
CA ASP A 190 -11.08 20.10 -9.98
C ASP A 190 -11.52 18.95 -9.05
N SER A 191 -12.75 19.08 -8.56
CA SER A 191 -13.36 18.10 -7.66
C SER A 191 -13.54 16.72 -8.32
N ALA A 192 -13.72 16.64 -9.65
CA ALA A 192 -13.87 15.36 -10.33
C ALA A 192 -12.59 14.53 -10.29
N LEU A 193 -11.42 15.14 -10.47
CA LEU A 193 -10.11 14.47 -10.34
C LEU A 193 -9.87 13.98 -8.92
N ILE A 194 -10.21 14.78 -7.90
CA ILE A 194 -10.10 14.39 -6.49
C ILE A 194 -10.97 13.17 -6.21
N LEU A 195 -12.23 13.19 -6.66
CA LEU A 195 -13.17 12.09 -6.47
C LEU A 195 -12.73 10.81 -7.20
N ILE A 196 -12.19 10.92 -8.42
CA ILE A 196 -11.65 9.78 -9.16
C ILE A 196 -10.49 9.15 -8.39
N GLY A 197 -9.51 9.94 -7.94
CA GLY A 197 -8.36 9.45 -7.19
C GLY A 197 -8.73 8.85 -5.84
N ALA A 198 -9.49 9.59 -5.02
CA ALA A 198 -9.91 9.16 -3.69
C ALA A 198 -10.89 7.97 -3.75
N GLY A 199 -11.89 8.03 -4.65
CA GLY A 199 -12.86 6.96 -4.83
C GLY A 199 -12.21 5.66 -5.31
N SER A 200 -11.28 5.75 -6.25
CA SER A 200 -10.53 4.59 -6.74
C SER A 200 -9.65 3.97 -5.65
N SER A 201 -8.98 4.78 -4.83
CA SER A 201 -8.16 4.27 -3.72
C SER A 201 -9.02 3.63 -2.63
N ALA A 202 -10.17 4.21 -2.30
CA ALA A 202 -11.12 3.63 -1.36
C ALA A 202 -11.69 2.30 -1.86
N LEU A 203 -12.09 2.24 -3.14
CA LEU A 203 -12.56 1.01 -3.77
C LEU A 203 -11.49 -0.08 -3.76
N LEU A 204 -10.25 0.28 -4.06
CA LEU A 204 -9.10 -0.64 -4.00
C LEU A 204 -8.90 -1.18 -2.58
N ALA A 205 -8.97 -0.33 -1.55
CA ALA A 205 -8.87 -0.74 -0.15
C ALA A 205 -9.98 -1.72 0.25
N ILE A 206 -11.22 -1.48 -0.20
CA ILE A 206 -12.36 -2.37 0.04
C ILE A 206 -12.13 -3.73 -0.64
N ILE A 207 -11.69 -3.75 -1.90
CA ILE A 207 -11.42 -4.98 -2.66
C ILE A 207 -10.33 -5.80 -1.95
N PHE A 208 -9.23 -5.18 -1.55
CA PHE A 208 -8.15 -5.85 -0.82
C PHE A 208 -8.62 -6.37 0.55
N SER A 209 -9.32 -5.53 1.31
CA SER A 209 -9.88 -5.92 2.61
C SER A 209 -10.81 -7.12 2.50
N TYR A 210 -11.72 -7.11 1.52
CA TYR A 210 -12.64 -8.21 1.28
C TYR A 210 -11.92 -9.48 0.79
N GLY A 211 -10.96 -9.33 -0.12
CA GLY A 211 -10.13 -10.45 -0.58
C GLY A 211 -9.37 -11.12 0.55
N ILE A 212 -8.77 -10.34 1.44
CA ILE A 212 -8.05 -10.87 2.62
C ILE A 212 -9.04 -11.48 3.63
N HIS A 213 -10.23 -10.89 3.82
CA HIS A 213 -11.25 -11.45 4.70
C HIS A 213 -11.70 -12.85 4.29
N ILE A 214 -11.83 -13.12 3.01
CA ILE A 214 -12.12 -14.47 2.51
C ILE A 214 -11.04 -15.47 2.95
N LEU A 215 -9.79 -15.02 3.06
CA LEU A 215 -8.66 -15.86 3.49
C LEU A 215 -8.66 -16.20 4.98
N GLU A 216 -9.33 -15.44 5.83
CA GLU A 216 -9.45 -15.72 7.26
C GLU A 216 -10.11 -17.08 7.55
N HIS A 217 -10.99 -17.52 6.65
CA HIS A 217 -11.76 -18.78 6.79
C HIS A 217 -11.18 -19.94 5.99
N VAL A 218 -9.99 -19.78 5.41
CA VAL A 218 -9.41 -20.74 4.48
C VAL A 218 -8.21 -21.45 5.10
N SER A 219 -7.99 -22.72 4.75
CA SER A 219 -6.86 -23.51 5.25
C SER A 219 -5.50 -22.89 4.87
N LEU A 220 -4.48 -23.07 5.72
CA LEU A 220 -3.09 -22.59 5.54
C LEU A 220 -2.54 -22.82 4.12
N LYS A 221 -2.83 -23.98 3.51
CA LYS A 221 -2.37 -24.31 2.15
C LYS A 221 -2.94 -23.35 1.09
N LYS A 222 -4.20 -22.96 1.24
CA LYS A 222 -4.86 -22.04 0.30
C LYS A 222 -4.41 -20.58 0.56
N SER A 223 -4.18 -20.19 1.82
CA SER A 223 -3.59 -18.86 2.16
C SER A 223 -2.21 -18.71 1.54
N PHE A 224 -1.37 -19.75 1.59
CA PHE A 224 -0.07 -19.75 0.92
C PHE A 224 -0.18 -19.64 -0.60
N LEU A 225 -1.16 -20.32 -1.21
CA LEU A 225 -1.40 -20.24 -2.65
C LEU A 225 -1.83 -18.83 -3.09
N VAL A 226 -2.64 -18.14 -2.28
CA VAL A 226 -3.02 -16.75 -2.55
C VAL A 226 -1.83 -15.80 -2.37
N LEU A 227 -0.99 -16.02 -1.36
CA LEU A 227 0.25 -15.25 -1.22
C LEU A 227 1.14 -15.40 -2.47
N CYS A 228 1.30 -16.63 -2.97
CA CYS A 228 2.01 -16.90 -4.22
C CYS A 228 1.35 -16.21 -5.42
N PHE A 229 0.01 -16.16 -5.48
CA PHE A 229 -0.72 -15.45 -6.52
C PHE A 229 -0.46 -13.93 -6.46
N PHE A 230 -0.47 -13.33 -5.27
CA PHE A 230 -0.14 -11.92 -5.12
C PHE A 230 1.31 -11.62 -5.53
N ILE A 231 2.26 -12.48 -5.18
CA ILE A 231 3.66 -12.35 -5.63
C ILE A 231 3.74 -12.46 -7.16
N LEU A 232 3.01 -13.39 -7.77
CA LEU A 232 2.96 -13.56 -9.22
C LEU A 232 2.37 -12.32 -9.92
N VAL A 233 1.28 -11.77 -9.41
CA VAL A 233 0.65 -10.54 -9.92
C VAL A 233 1.63 -9.37 -9.83
N LEU A 234 2.37 -9.27 -8.74
CA LEU A 234 3.39 -8.23 -8.54
C LEU A 234 4.54 -8.40 -9.54
N MET A 235 5.03 -9.61 -9.75
CA MET A 235 6.08 -9.92 -10.73
C MET A 235 5.63 -9.58 -12.15
N LEU A 236 4.42 -9.99 -12.55
CA LEU A 236 3.87 -9.68 -13.88
C LEU A 236 3.68 -8.17 -14.07
N SER A 237 3.22 -7.47 -13.04
CA SER A 237 3.05 -6.01 -13.07
C SER A 237 4.41 -5.30 -13.22
N PHE A 238 5.47 -5.80 -12.57
CA PHE A 238 6.81 -5.23 -12.66
C PHE A 238 7.42 -5.42 -14.05
N VAL A 239 7.20 -6.58 -14.67
CA VAL A 239 7.64 -6.86 -16.05
C VAL A 239 6.94 -5.93 -17.05
N SER A 240 5.63 -5.70 -16.87
CA SER A 240 4.87 -4.77 -17.72
C SER A 240 5.33 -3.32 -17.58
N PHE A 241 5.79 -2.93 -16.40
CA PHE A 241 6.29 -1.57 -16.13
C PHE A 241 7.70 -1.36 -16.69
N SER A 242 8.58 -2.35 -16.62
CA SER A 242 9.95 -2.27 -17.13
C SER A 242 10.01 -2.03 -18.65
N HIS A 243 8.98 -2.44 -19.38
CA HIS A 243 8.91 -2.25 -20.85
C HIS A 243 8.46 -0.84 -21.30
N ARG A 244 8.06 0.06 -20.36
CA ARG A 244 7.51 1.39 -20.67
C ARG A 244 8.44 2.56 -20.33
N HIS A 245 9.64 2.32 -19.82
CA HIS A 245 10.52 3.37 -19.28
C HIS A 245 11.37 4.14 -20.32
N ASP A 246 11.07 4.07 -21.62
CA ASP A 246 11.83 4.81 -22.65
C ASP A 246 11.27 6.21 -23.00
N LYS A 247 10.36 6.76 -22.19
CA LYS A 247 9.89 8.14 -22.42
C LYS A 247 10.19 9.01 -21.20
N LEU A 248 11.18 9.90 -21.37
CA LEU A 248 11.45 10.98 -20.43
C LEU A 248 10.24 11.95 -20.45
N ILE A 249 9.36 11.86 -19.45
CA ILE A 249 8.26 12.83 -19.28
C ILE A 249 8.82 13.97 -18.45
N ILE A 250 9.21 15.05 -19.11
CA ILE A 250 9.53 16.32 -18.45
C ILE A 250 8.19 16.99 -18.12
N ALA A 251 7.73 16.84 -16.88
CA ALA A 251 6.59 17.57 -16.37
C ALA A 251 7.03 19.02 -16.05
N GLY A 252 6.95 19.89 -17.03
CA GLY A 252 7.06 21.32 -16.81
C GLY A 252 5.75 21.83 -16.22
N LYS A 253 5.81 22.54 -15.07
CA LYS A 253 4.68 23.33 -14.57
C LYS A 253 4.31 24.31 -15.69
N LEU A 254 3.05 24.30 -16.16
CA LEU A 254 2.53 25.24 -17.14
C LEU A 254 2.57 26.66 -16.58
N GLY A 255 3.74 27.29 -16.65
CA GLY A 255 3.92 28.75 -16.60
C GLY A 255 4.10 29.26 -18.04
N PRO A 256 4.13 30.57 -18.26
CA PRO A 256 4.21 31.14 -19.62
C PRO A 256 5.51 30.86 -20.40
N GLU A 257 6.41 29.97 -19.89
CA GLU A 257 7.71 29.72 -20.49
C GLU A 257 8.09 28.23 -20.70
N PRO A 258 7.22 27.32 -21.19
CA PRO A 258 7.66 25.97 -21.55
C PRO A 258 8.61 25.96 -22.76
N ASP A 259 8.47 26.94 -23.67
CA ASP A 259 9.28 27.02 -24.88
C ASP A 259 10.75 27.34 -24.61
N ILE A 260 11.06 28.11 -23.57
CA ILE A 260 12.45 28.45 -23.20
C ILE A 260 13.18 27.23 -22.63
N LEU A 261 12.52 26.42 -21.79
CA LEU A 261 13.12 25.20 -21.23
C LEU A 261 13.39 24.15 -22.33
N ILE A 262 12.48 24.00 -23.29
CA ILE A 262 12.65 23.10 -24.44
C ILE A 262 13.81 23.62 -25.32
N HIS A 263 13.91 24.93 -25.54
CA HIS A 263 15.02 25.51 -26.31
C HIS A 263 16.38 25.35 -25.61
N ILE A 264 16.44 25.50 -24.27
CA ILE A 264 17.67 25.29 -23.51
C ILE A 264 18.08 23.82 -23.52
N CYS A 265 17.15 22.88 -23.34
CA CYS A 265 17.45 21.45 -23.44
C CYS A 265 17.92 21.04 -24.83
N LEU A 266 17.33 21.59 -25.91
CA LEU A 266 17.73 21.29 -27.28
C LEU A 266 19.12 21.88 -27.62
N LEU A 267 19.45 23.07 -27.12
CA LEU A 267 20.79 23.66 -27.24
C LEU A 267 21.84 22.84 -26.50
N TYR A 268 21.56 22.36 -25.30
CA TYR A 268 22.51 21.57 -24.51
C TYR A 268 22.76 20.17 -25.09
N THR A 269 21.74 19.56 -25.72
CA THR A 269 21.87 18.25 -26.39
C THR A 269 22.53 18.37 -27.77
N SER A 270 22.44 19.53 -28.45
CA SER A 270 23.13 19.81 -29.70
C SER A 270 24.63 20.01 -29.50
N ASP A 271 25.05 20.75 -28.47
CA ASP A 271 26.48 20.96 -28.19
C ASP A 271 27.19 19.70 -27.67
N ALA A 272 26.47 18.76 -27.04
CA ALA A 272 27.03 17.48 -26.57
C ALA A 272 27.17 16.43 -27.69
N ALA A 273 26.63 16.69 -28.88
CA ALA A 273 26.71 15.79 -30.00
C ALA A 273 27.84 16.20 -30.99
N ASP A 274 28.45 17.38 -30.80
CA ASP A 274 29.55 17.91 -31.65
C ASP A 274 30.94 17.86 -30.96
N GLU A 275 31.05 17.26 -29.73
CA GLU A 275 32.31 16.85 -29.09
C GLU A 275 32.45 15.31 -29.13
#